data_9bad6e335a1e00046c4baf1095b06570
#
_entry.id   9bad6e335a1e00046c4baf1095b06570
#
_cell.length_a   1.000
_cell.length_b   1.000
_cell.length_c   1.000
_cell.angle_alpha   90.00
_cell.angle_beta   90.00
_cell.angle_gamma   90.00
#
_symmetry.space_group_name_H-M   'P 1'
#
loop_
_entity.id
_entity.type
_entity.pdbx_description
1 polymer ?
#
loop_
_entity_poly.entity_id
_entity_poly.type
_entity_poly.pdbx_seq_one_letter_code
_entity_poly.pdbx_strand_id
1 'polypeptide(L)'
;SGLCADWLHRLRFECRFIPRICLAMNLSDLRRLTDAQWDEDILPRLMDYVRVPAKSPAFDASWAAHGHLARVVQSAHQWARERRIQGLKVEIVSIDGLTPCIFFDAPATHGLGEDRTVLFYGHLDKQPEMTGWREDLGPWTPKIENGRLYGRGAGDDGYALYAALTVIAAMDAQGVARPRCTGLIETCEESGSPDLPAYLRQLAPRMGQVQLVVGLDSGCGNYDQLWVTTSLRGLVTGVLTVEVLQEGVHSGQASGIVPSSFRIARRVLDRLDDSATGQLRPPGLHAAIPQERIEQAHAAGAILGDAVWKHFPWVGCNHGPDPQAHAMPMTTDPVEGILNRTWRPALSVVGAEHLPGIASAGNVLRPKTSLKLSLRIPPTVDGERAAALVREVLEADPPYKARVSFSQAHGATGWNAPETAPWLRNAVDAASQAAWGKPAGWIGEGGTIPFMSMLGETFPQAQYLITGVLGPQSNAHGPNEFLHIDAAKRLTAAVASVVHSVR
;
A
#
# COMPACT_ATOMS: atom_id res chain seq x y z
N SER A 1 -46.37 -53.62 53.88
CA SER A 1 -46.95 -52.38 53.38
C SER A 1 -45.85 -51.48 52.86
N GLY A 2 -45.64 -51.61 51.62
CA GLY A 2 -44.70 -50.81 50.88
C GLY A 2 -45.33 -49.53 50.47
N LEU A 3 -44.51 -48.46 50.40
CA LEU A 3 -44.66 -47.22 49.63
C LEU A 3 -43.62 -46.21 50.19
N CYS A 4 -42.37 -46.44 49.89
CA CYS A 4 -41.31 -45.43 50.09
C CYS A 4 -40.00 -45.88 49.45
N ALA A 5 -40.00 -46.13 48.13
CA ALA A 5 -38.78 -46.44 47.39
C ALA A 5 -38.89 -46.14 45.92
N ASP A 6 -39.39 -44.94 45.52
CA ASP A 6 -39.42 -44.60 44.08
C ASP A 6 -39.36 -43.10 43.80
N TRP A 7 -38.60 -42.35 44.61
CA TRP A 7 -38.46 -40.87 44.41
C TRP A 7 -37.05 -40.38 44.17
N LEU A 8 -36.04 -41.24 43.94
CA LEU A 8 -34.63 -40.89 43.78
C LEU A 8 -34.04 -41.19 42.40
N HIS A 9 -34.81 -41.47 41.39
CA HIS A 9 -34.26 -41.81 40.04
C HIS A 9 -34.81 -40.99 38.86
N ARG A 10 -35.24 -39.74 39.06
CA ARG A 10 -35.56 -38.83 37.95
C ARG A 10 -35.09 -37.41 38.18
N LEU A 11 -33.79 -37.19 38.45
CA LEU A 11 -33.07 -35.96 38.19
C LEU A 11 -32.08 -36.25 37.06
N ARG A 12 -32.59 -36.53 35.86
CA ARG A 12 -31.79 -36.29 34.64
C ARG A 12 -31.60 -34.80 34.55
N PHE A 13 -30.35 -34.34 34.74
CA PHE A 13 -29.92 -33.01 34.34
C PHE A 13 -30.18 -32.87 32.84
N GLU A 14 -31.29 -32.27 32.45
CA GLU A 14 -31.41 -31.59 31.20
C GLU A 14 -30.45 -30.41 31.23
N CYS A 15 -29.25 -30.59 30.71
CA CYS A 15 -28.45 -29.47 30.24
C CYS A 15 -29.30 -28.69 29.23
N ARG A 16 -30.07 -27.74 29.71
CA ARG A 16 -30.69 -26.73 28.83
C ARG A 16 -29.51 -26.05 28.11
N PHE A 17 -29.36 -26.35 26.85
CA PHE A 17 -28.65 -25.49 25.91
C PHE A 17 -29.32 -24.10 26.00
N ILE A 18 -28.80 -23.24 26.86
CA ILE A 18 -29.08 -21.80 26.77
C ILE A 18 -28.42 -21.41 25.44
N PRO A 19 -29.19 -20.97 24.41
CA PRO A 19 -28.55 -20.44 23.21
C PRO A 19 -27.67 -19.27 23.70
N ARG A 20 -26.37 -19.38 23.57
CA ARG A 20 -25.46 -18.26 23.82
C ARG A 20 -25.93 -17.14 22.93
N ILE A 21 -26.54 -16.12 23.53
CA ILE A 21 -26.91 -14.89 22.85
C ILE A 21 -25.60 -14.34 22.29
N CYS A 22 -25.43 -14.39 20.99
CA CYS A 22 -24.35 -13.68 20.32
C CYS A 22 -24.61 -12.19 20.61
N LEU A 23 -23.86 -11.62 21.53
CA LEU A 23 -23.98 -10.21 21.84
C LEU A 23 -23.68 -9.42 20.56
N ALA A 24 -24.57 -8.49 20.21
CA ALA A 24 -24.31 -7.58 19.11
C ALA A 24 -23.18 -6.63 19.54
N MET A 25 -22.26 -6.33 18.63
CA MET A 25 -21.18 -5.38 18.88
C MET A 25 -21.77 -3.99 19.16
N ASN A 26 -21.37 -3.37 20.29
CA ASN A 26 -21.73 -2.00 20.60
C ASN A 26 -20.69 -1.06 19.98
N LEU A 27 -21.07 -0.34 18.93
CA LEU A 27 -20.18 0.53 18.16
C LEU A 27 -19.67 1.74 18.97
N SER A 28 -20.47 2.27 19.90
CA SER A 28 -20.04 3.38 20.76
C SER A 28 -18.97 2.93 21.76
N ASP A 29 -19.17 1.76 22.38
CA ASP A 29 -18.16 1.17 23.28
C ASP A 29 -16.92 0.74 22.51
N LEU A 30 -17.07 0.21 21.30
CA LEU A 30 -15.95 -0.11 20.42
C LEU A 30 -15.09 1.12 20.16
N ARG A 31 -15.71 2.23 19.76
CA ARG A 31 -15.00 3.50 19.52
C ARG A 31 -14.27 3.98 20.78
N ARG A 32 -14.92 3.94 21.93
CA ARG A 32 -14.32 4.35 23.21
C ARG A 32 -13.11 3.48 23.57
N LEU A 33 -13.20 2.15 23.38
CA LEU A 33 -12.11 1.22 23.67
C LEU A 33 -10.92 1.45 22.73
N THR A 34 -11.18 1.62 21.44
CA THR A 34 -10.11 1.87 20.47
C THR A 34 -9.45 3.22 20.70
N ASP A 35 -10.21 4.28 20.97
CA ASP A 35 -9.67 5.62 21.24
C ASP A 35 -8.78 5.62 22.48
N ALA A 36 -9.21 5.00 23.56
CA ALA A 36 -8.41 4.89 24.79
C ALA A 36 -7.09 4.13 24.52
N GLN A 37 -7.15 3.00 23.80
CA GLN A 37 -5.95 2.23 23.46
C GLN A 37 -4.98 3.04 22.60
N TRP A 38 -5.49 3.83 21.65
CA TRP A 38 -4.67 4.70 20.83
C TRP A 38 -3.99 5.80 21.67
N ASP A 39 -4.73 6.51 22.50
CA ASP A 39 -4.20 7.64 23.27
C ASP A 39 -3.24 7.20 24.37
N GLU A 40 -3.56 6.14 25.08
CA GLU A 40 -2.82 5.72 26.27
C GLU A 40 -1.61 4.84 25.95
N ASP A 41 -1.62 4.08 24.84
CA ASP A 41 -0.61 3.07 24.57
C ASP A 41 -0.03 3.15 23.15
N ILE A 42 -0.85 3.19 22.09
CA ILE A 42 -0.35 3.09 20.72
C ILE A 42 0.48 4.31 20.33
N LEU A 43 0.00 5.53 20.57
CA LEU A 43 0.73 6.75 20.20
C LEU A 43 2.11 6.84 20.83
N PRO A 44 2.31 6.58 22.14
CA PRO A 44 3.64 6.51 22.73
C PRO A 44 4.54 5.46 22.05
N ARG A 45 4.01 4.28 21.74
CA ARG A 45 4.76 3.21 21.06
C ARG A 45 5.17 3.57 19.64
N LEU A 46 4.26 4.21 18.89
CA LEU A 46 4.57 4.70 17.55
C LEU A 46 5.64 5.80 17.58
N MET A 47 5.61 6.68 18.57
CA MET A 47 6.68 7.67 18.75
C MET A 47 8.04 6.99 19.01
N ASP A 48 8.07 5.94 19.84
CA ASP A 48 9.30 5.17 20.05
C ASP A 48 9.74 4.43 18.79
N TYR A 49 8.81 3.88 18.03
CA TYR A 49 9.08 3.23 16.75
C TYR A 49 9.64 4.23 15.72
N VAL A 50 9.07 5.43 15.59
CA VAL A 50 9.57 6.48 14.68
C VAL A 50 11.04 6.82 14.94
N ARG A 51 11.47 6.85 16.22
CA ARG A 51 12.88 7.16 16.60
C ARG A 51 13.90 6.15 16.09
N VAL A 52 13.48 4.96 15.70
CA VAL A 52 14.39 3.91 15.21
C VAL A 52 14.49 4.01 13.68
N PRO A 53 15.68 4.23 13.10
CA PRO A 53 15.88 4.31 11.65
C PRO A 53 15.91 2.91 11.01
N ALA A 54 14.82 2.16 11.14
CA ALA A 54 14.66 0.80 10.66
C ALA A 54 14.40 0.78 9.14
N LYS A 55 15.38 1.27 8.36
CA LYS A 55 15.27 1.32 6.90
C LYS A 55 15.22 -0.07 6.30
N SER A 56 14.45 -0.20 5.22
CA SER A 56 14.37 -1.42 4.42
C SER A 56 15.73 -1.81 3.82
N PRO A 57 16.00 -3.09 3.58
CA PRO A 57 17.29 -3.57 3.06
C PRO A 57 17.78 -2.89 1.79
N ALA A 58 16.88 -2.48 0.88
CA ALA A 58 17.25 -1.72 -0.32
C ALA A 58 17.92 -0.37 0.00
N PHE A 59 17.68 0.19 1.18
CA PHE A 59 18.20 1.49 1.62
C PHE A 59 19.24 1.38 2.75
N ASP A 60 19.47 0.16 3.25
CA ASP A 60 20.48 -0.15 4.25
C ASP A 60 21.08 -1.53 4.01
N ALA A 61 22.12 -1.59 3.19
CA ALA A 61 22.83 -2.84 2.88
C ALA A 61 23.42 -3.55 4.11
N SER A 62 23.61 -2.81 5.21
CA SER A 62 24.12 -3.33 6.50
C SER A 62 23.02 -3.52 7.55
N TRP A 63 21.77 -3.61 7.17
CA TRP A 63 20.59 -3.69 8.04
C TRP A 63 20.75 -4.71 9.19
N ALA A 64 21.31 -5.88 8.89
CA ALA A 64 21.52 -6.93 9.89
C ALA A 64 22.54 -6.51 10.97
N ALA A 65 23.63 -5.85 10.55
CA ALA A 65 24.68 -5.37 11.45
C ALA A 65 24.20 -4.15 12.27
N HIS A 66 23.42 -3.25 11.68
CA HIS A 66 22.86 -2.11 12.40
C HIS A 66 21.79 -2.52 13.41
N GLY A 67 21.09 -3.64 13.20
CA GLY A 67 20.14 -4.21 14.14
C GLY A 67 18.85 -3.39 14.34
N HIS A 68 18.58 -2.38 13.52
CA HIS A 68 17.40 -1.52 13.66
C HIS A 68 16.10 -2.26 13.39
N LEU A 69 16.05 -3.13 12.36
CA LEU A 69 14.90 -3.98 12.06
C LEU A 69 14.65 -4.97 13.21
N ALA A 70 15.69 -5.63 13.72
CA ALA A 70 15.56 -6.52 14.87
C ALA A 70 15.01 -5.80 16.10
N ARG A 71 15.46 -4.56 16.35
CA ARG A 71 15.00 -3.74 17.48
C ARG A 71 13.49 -3.43 17.38
N VAL A 72 13.00 -2.98 16.22
CA VAL A 72 11.56 -2.67 16.06
C VAL A 72 10.70 -3.93 16.14
N VAL A 73 11.17 -5.05 15.56
CA VAL A 73 10.49 -6.35 15.65
C VAL A 73 10.41 -6.84 17.10
N GLN A 74 11.50 -6.78 17.87
CA GLN A 74 11.49 -7.18 19.27
C GLN A 74 10.57 -6.33 20.14
N SER A 75 10.59 -4.99 19.93
CA SER A 75 9.71 -4.07 20.66
C SER A 75 8.24 -4.33 20.33
N ALA A 76 7.89 -4.49 19.06
CA ALA A 76 6.53 -4.78 18.61
C ALA A 76 6.06 -6.18 19.09
N HIS A 77 6.93 -7.20 19.03
CA HIS A 77 6.65 -8.53 19.53
C HIS A 77 6.40 -8.54 21.04
N GLN A 78 7.22 -7.84 21.83
CA GLN A 78 7.03 -7.73 23.27
C GLN A 78 5.67 -7.09 23.57
N TRP A 79 5.36 -5.96 22.94
CA TRP A 79 4.08 -5.28 23.07
C TRP A 79 2.90 -6.22 22.73
N ALA A 80 2.99 -6.95 21.61
CA ALA A 80 1.95 -7.86 21.16
C ALA A 80 1.67 -8.98 22.16
N ARG A 81 2.72 -9.58 22.76
CA ARG A 81 2.59 -10.64 23.77
C ARG A 81 1.90 -10.18 25.06
N GLU A 82 1.95 -8.91 25.37
CA GLU A 82 1.31 -8.32 26.56
C GLU A 82 -0.20 -8.06 26.34
N ARG A 83 -0.71 -8.28 25.15
CA ARG A 83 -2.14 -8.04 24.85
C ARG A 83 -3.04 -9.07 25.51
N ARG A 84 -4.13 -8.60 26.10
CA ARG A 84 -5.18 -9.44 26.70
C ARG A 84 -6.14 -9.94 25.65
N ILE A 85 -5.65 -10.85 24.80
CA ILE A 85 -6.42 -11.50 23.73
C ILE A 85 -6.49 -12.99 24.03
N GLN A 86 -7.70 -13.56 24.00
CA GLN A 86 -7.91 -14.97 24.32
C GLN A 86 -7.16 -15.87 23.34
N GLY A 87 -6.24 -16.68 23.88
CA GLY A 87 -5.49 -17.69 23.12
C GLY A 87 -4.42 -17.16 22.18
N LEU A 88 -4.11 -15.86 22.22
CA LEU A 88 -3.12 -15.23 21.35
C LEU A 88 -1.75 -15.89 21.49
N LYS A 89 -1.17 -16.26 20.37
CA LYS A 89 0.23 -16.65 20.22
C LYS A 89 0.92 -15.66 19.31
N VAL A 90 2.10 -15.21 19.69
CA VAL A 90 2.92 -14.27 18.90
C VAL A 90 4.34 -14.81 18.86
N GLU A 91 4.92 -14.86 17.69
CA GLU A 91 6.30 -15.33 17.48
C GLU A 91 7.03 -14.44 16.47
N ILE A 92 8.35 -14.34 16.65
CA ILE A 92 9.25 -13.81 15.63
C ILE A 92 9.67 -15.00 14.78
N VAL A 93 9.40 -14.96 13.50
CA VAL A 93 9.81 -15.97 12.53
C VAL A 93 11.03 -15.44 11.79
N SER A 94 12.10 -16.24 11.75
CA SER A 94 13.34 -15.88 11.09
C SER A 94 13.76 -17.01 10.15
N ILE A 95 14.19 -16.64 8.96
CA ILE A 95 14.81 -17.51 7.98
C ILE A 95 16.22 -16.96 7.73
N ASP A 96 17.22 -17.84 7.71
CA ASP A 96 18.62 -17.40 7.54
C ASP A 96 18.80 -16.55 6.28
N GLY A 97 19.45 -15.41 6.44
CA GLY A 97 19.71 -14.45 5.37
C GLY A 97 18.55 -13.55 5.01
N LEU A 98 17.35 -13.74 5.58
CA LEU A 98 16.17 -12.92 5.36
C LEU A 98 15.88 -12.01 6.55
N THR A 99 15.11 -10.96 6.29
CA THR A 99 14.64 -10.05 7.34
C THR A 99 13.62 -10.75 8.26
N PRO A 100 13.59 -10.47 9.57
CA PRO A 100 12.65 -11.13 10.48
C PRO A 100 11.21 -10.65 10.24
N CYS A 101 10.22 -11.52 10.50
CA CYS A 101 8.82 -11.14 10.53
C CYS A 101 8.15 -11.53 11.85
N ILE A 102 7.02 -10.88 12.17
CA ILE A 102 6.14 -11.28 13.28
C ILE A 102 4.96 -12.05 12.70
N PHE A 103 4.68 -13.20 13.28
CA PHE A 103 3.46 -13.95 13.04
C PHE A 103 2.66 -14.04 14.32
N PHE A 104 1.37 -13.75 14.25
CA PHE A 104 0.46 -13.97 15.36
C PHE A 104 -0.74 -14.82 14.96
N ASP A 105 -1.32 -15.52 15.94
CA ASP A 105 -2.48 -16.39 15.77
C ASP A 105 -3.36 -16.30 17.03
N ALA A 106 -4.57 -15.81 16.83
CA ALA A 106 -5.61 -15.71 17.84
C ALA A 106 -6.79 -16.60 17.43
N PRO A 107 -7.08 -17.71 18.14
CA PRO A 107 -8.12 -18.67 17.77
C PRO A 107 -9.51 -18.02 17.76
N ALA A 108 -10.46 -18.63 17.04
CA ALA A 108 -11.85 -18.20 17.04
C ALA A 108 -12.45 -18.29 18.46
N THR A 109 -13.45 -17.44 18.74
CA THR A 109 -14.13 -17.42 20.05
C THR A 109 -15.62 -17.77 19.93
N HIS A 110 -16.25 -18.05 21.07
CA HIS A 110 -17.70 -18.28 21.19
C HIS A 110 -18.26 -19.36 20.26
N GLY A 111 -17.46 -20.38 19.92
CA GLY A 111 -17.90 -21.53 19.12
C GLY A 111 -17.94 -21.27 17.62
N LEU A 112 -17.37 -20.19 17.14
CA LEU A 112 -17.07 -20.04 15.71
C LEU A 112 -16.01 -21.07 15.31
N GLY A 113 -16.14 -21.65 14.10
CA GLY A 113 -15.19 -22.63 13.58
C GLY A 113 -13.83 -21.99 13.25
N GLU A 114 -12.79 -22.82 13.28
CA GLU A 114 -11.41 -22.43 12.91
C GLU A 114 -11.22 -22.40 11.37
N ASP A 115 -12.23 -22.72 10.62
CA ASP A 115 -12.27 -22.77 9.15
C ASP A 115 -12.42 -21.39 8.50
N ARG A 116 -12.54 -20.33 9.30
CA ARG A 116 -12.72 -18.95 8.83
C ARG A 116 -11.69 -18.05 9.46
N THR A 117 -10.65 -17.78 8.70
CA THR A 117 -9.53 -16.95 9.18
C THR A 117 -9.60 -15.56 8.55
N VAL A 118 -9.34 -14.56 9.38
CA VAL A 118 -8.98 -13.20 8.96
C VAL A 118 -7.46 -13.06 9.04
N LEU A 119 -6.82 -12.73 7.93
CA LEU A 119 -5.39 -12.44 7.89
C LEU A 119 -5.18 -10.94 7.92
N PHE A 120 -4.44 -10.46 8.92
CA PHE A 120 -3.91 -9.10 8.95
C PHE A 120 -2.51 -9.06 8.36
N TYR A 121 -2.24 -8.07 7.54
CA TYR A 121 -0.93 -7.82 6.94
C TYR A 121 -0.48 -6.39 7.25
N GLY A 122 0.83 -6.21 7.43
CA GLY A 122 1.50 -4.94 7.60
C GLY A 122 3.01 -5.11 7.61
N HIS A 123 3.76 -3.99 7.76
CA HIS A 123 5.22 -4.02 7.80
C HIS A 123 5.82 -3.07 8.86
N LEU A 124 7.11 -3.24 9.15
CA LEU A 124 7.82 -2.43 10.16
C LEU A 124 9.14 -1.85 9.64
N ASP A 125 9.51 -2.11 8.39
CA ASP A 125 10.62 -1.42 7.73
C ASP A 125 10.14 -0.07 7.16
N LYS A 126 11.07 0.75 6.73
CA LYS A 126 10.82 2.15 6.39
C LYS A 126 11.57 2.61 5.16
N GLN A 127 11.02 3.59 4.48
CA GLN A 127 11.70 4.41 3.48
C GLN A 127 12.86 5.20 4.09
N PRO A 128 13.84 5.65 3.27
CA PRO A 128 14.94 6.48 3.75
C PRO A 128 14.51 7.89 4.19
N GLU A 129 15.45 8.62 4.72
CA GLU A 129 15.28 9.93 5.36
C GLU A 129 14.60 10.97 4.48
N MET A 130 15.01 11.09 3.22
CA MET A 130 14.66 12.18 2.30
C MET A 130 15.04 13.59 2.82
N THR A 131 15.21 14.53 1.92
CA THR A 131 15.46 15.94 2.23
C THR A 131 14.18 16.76 2.17
N GLY A 132 14.17 17.95 2.78
CA GLY A 132 13.05 18.88 2.72
C GLY A 132 12.07 18.79 3.90
N TRP A 133 12.46 18.13 4.99
CA TRP A 133 11.72 18.20 6.25
C TRP A 133 11.68 19.64 6.77
N ARG A 134 10.55 20.04 7.33
CA ARG A 134 10.39 21.30 8.07
C ARG A 134 11.44 21.34 9.21
N GLU A 135 12.01 22.49 9.51
CA GLU A 135 13.15 22.65 10.45
C GLU A 135 12.92 22.01 11.83
N ASP A 136 11.68 22.00 12.30
CA ASP A 136 11.28 21.42 13.59
C ASP A 136 10.77 19.99 13.51
N LEU A 137 10.83 19.37 12.33
CA LEU A 137 10.46 17.98 12.04
C LEU A 137 11.67 17.21 11.52
N GLY A 138 11.56 15.88 11.57
CA GLY A 138 12.56 15.00 11.01
C GLY A 138 12.07 13.58 10.90
N PRO A 139 12.71 12.75 10.05
CA PRO A 139 12.24 11.38 9.82
C PRO A 139 12.22 10.54 11.11
N TRP A 140 13.18 10.76 11.99
CA TRP A 140 13.35 10.01 13.24
C TRP A 140 13.01 10.85 14.49
N THR A 141 12.36 11.99 14.30
CA THR A 141 11.98 12.91 15.37
C THR A 141 10.44 12.98 15.44
N PRO A 142 9.80 12.09 16.20
CA PRO A 142 8.33 12.06 16.27
C PRO A 142 7.79 13.34 16.92
N LYS A 143 6.78 13.94 16.32
CA LYS A 143 6.10 15.12 16.86
C LYS A 143 4.60 15.00 16.63
N ILE A 144 3.82 15.19 17.70
CA ILE A 144 2.36 15.34 17.58
C ILE A 144 2.02 16.82 17.48
N GLU A 145 1.33 17.19 16.41
CA GLU A 145 0.87 18.55 16.17
C GLU A 145 -0.45 18.53 15.39
N ASN A 146 -1.46 19.24 15.85
CA ASN A 146 -2.78 19.38 15.20
C ASN A 146 -3.41 18.02 14.80
N GLY A 147 -3.39 17.04 15.71
CA GLY A 147 -3.97 15.71 15.47
C GLY A 147 -3.19 14.83 14.49
N ARG A 148 -1.94 15.17 14.19
CA ARG A 148 -1.04 14.44 13.30
C ARG A 148 0.21 14.00 14.07
N LEU A 149 0.61 12.75 13.90
CA LEU A 149 1.91 12.27 14.35
C LEU A 149 2.87 12.31 13.17
N TYR A 150 3.79 13.28 13.19
CA TYR A 150 4.84 13.41 12.18
C TYR A 150 6.00 12.47 12.47
N GLY A 151 6.55 11.88 11.40
CA GLY A 151 7.72 11.01 11.43
C GLY A 151 7.61 9.86 10.42
N ARG A 152 8.76 9.42 9.91
CA ARG A 152 8.85 8.35 8.92
C ARG A 152 8.34 7.02 9.48
N GLY A 153 7.44 6.36 8.75
CA GLY A 153 6.90 5.05 9.09
C GLY A 153 5.72 5.11 10.06
N ALA A 154 5.27 6.30 10.51
CA ALA A 154 4.13 6.37 11.42
C ALA A 154 2.81 5.93 10.76
N GLY A 155 2.57 6.37 9.52
CA GLY A 155 1.41 6.00 8.72
C GLY A 155 1.69 4.91 7.70
N ASP A 156 2.94 4.71 7.35
CA ASP A 156 3.45 3.76 6.38
C ASP A 156 4.54 2.87 7.01
N ASP A 157 4.26 1.73 7.61
CA ASP A 157 2.96 1.17 8.04
C ASP A 157 3.03 0.75 9.53
N GLY A 158 3.88 1.46 10.31
CA GLY A 158 4.21 1.10 11.70
C GLY A 158 3.00 0.92 12.63
N TYR A 159 1.84 1.49 12.29
CA TYR A 159 0.62 1.39 13.10
C TYR A 159 -0.14 0.07 12.90
N ALA A 160 0.07 -0.65 11.80
CA ALA A 160 -0.77 -1.78 11.38
C ALA A 160 -0.85 -2.90 12.42
N LEU A 161 0.29 -3.35 12.97
CA LEU A 161 0.29 -4.37 14.02
C LEU A 161 -0.51 -3.93 15.25
N TYR A 162 -0.32 -2.69 15.69
CA TYR A 162 -0.99 -2.14 16.85
C TYR A 162 -2.50 -2.04 16.63
N ALA A 163 -2.91 -1.55 15.47
CA ALA A 163 -4.32 -1.49 15.08
C ALA A 163 -4.95 -2.88 14.98
N ALA A 164 -4.29 -3.84 14.32
CA ALA A 164 -4.78 -5.22 14.15
C ALA A 164 -5.04 -5.90 15.50
N LEU A 165 -4.08 -5.85 16.44
CA LEU A 165 -4.28 -6.45 17.74
C LEU A 165 -5.29 -5.68 18.62
N THR A 166 -5.42 -4.38 18.42
CA THR A 166 -6.46 -3.58 19.09
C THR A 166 -7.86 -3.95 18.59
N VAL A 167 -8.03 -4.21 17.29
CA VAL A 167 -9.27 -4.77 16.71
C VAL A 167 -9.68 -6.04 17.45
N ILE A 168 -8.76 -6.98 17.59
CA ILE A 168 -9.02 -8.28 18.23
C ILE A 168 -9.32 -8.10 19.74
N ALA A 169 -8.50 -7.31 20.43
CA ALA A 169 -8.67 -7.04 21.87
C ALA A 169 -10.00 -6.34 22.20
N ALA A 170 -10.44 -5.41 21.36
CA ALA A 170 -11.69 -4.70 21.55
C ALA A 170 -12.92 -5.62 21.38
N MET A 171 -12.86 -6.58 20.46
CA MET A 171 -13.88 -7.61 20.30
C MET A 171 -13.94 -8.54 21.53
N ASP A 172 -12.78 -9.01 22.01
CA ASP A 172 -12.70 -9.83 23.23
C ASP A 172 -13.22 -9.06 24.47
N ALA A 173 -12.90 -7.77 24.59
CA ALA A 173 -13.36 -6.92 25.70
C ALA A 173 -14.89 -6.74 25.71
N GLN A 174 -15.53 -6.73 24.55
CA GLN A 174 -16.99 -6.71 24.44
C GLN A 174 -17.66 -8.08 24.59
N GLY A 175 -16.87 -9.16 24.67
CA GLY A 175 -17.39 -10.52 24.73
C GLY A 175 -18.16 -10.95 23.47
N VAL A 176 -17.90 -10.33 22.33
CA VAL A 176 -18.53 -10.71 21.05
C VAL A 176 -17.77 -11.85 20.39
N ALA A 177 -18.48 -12.65 19.59
CA ALA A 177 -17.84 -13.70 18.82
C ALA A 177 -16.93 -13.07 17.74
N ARG A 178 -15.72 -13.61 17.60
CA ARG A 178 -14.80 -13.25 16.52
C ARG A 178 -14.25 -14.49 15.79
N PRO A 179 -13.99 -14.37 14.48
CA PRO A 179 -13.30 -15.41 13.73
C PRO A 179 -11.87 -15.60 14.24
N ARG A 180 -11.22 -16.68 13.81
CA ARG A 180 -9.77 -16.81 13.96
C ARG A 180 -9.09 -15.65 13.25
N CYS A 181 -8.12 -15.03 13.91
CA CYS A 181 -7.34 -13.93 13.38
C CYS A 181 -5.86 -14.29 13.36
N THR A 182 -5.24 -14.22 12.21
CA THR A 182 -3.79 -14.39 12.05
C THR A 182 -3.19 -13.09 11.53
N GLY A 183 -1.90 -12.89 11.72
CA GLY A 183 -1.21 -11.73 11.16
C GLY A 183 0.20 -12.04 10.76
N LEU A 184 0.63 -11.43 9.67
CA LEU A 184 1.97 -11.47 9.13
C LEU A 184 2.47 -10.04 8.99
N ILE A 185 3.52 -9.69 9.74
CA ILE A 185 4.12 -8.36 9.74
C ILE A 185 5.57 -8.52 9.31
N GLU A 186 5.88 -8.09 8.09
CA GLU A 186 7.21 -8.20 7.51
C GLU A 186 8.13 -7.01 7.80
N THR A 187 9.37 -7.07 7.35
CA THR A 187 10.37 -6.00 7.50
C THR A 187 11.22 -5.81 6.24
N CYS A 188 10.62 -6.01 5.06
CA CYS A 188 11.25 -5.69 3.78
C CYS A 188 10.24 -5.25 2.70
N GLU A 189 9.06 -4.76 3.11
CA GLU A 189 8.02 -4.30 2.19
C GLU A 189 8.54 -3.18 1.28
N GLU A 190 9.18 -2.20 1.85
CA GLU A 190 9.71 -1.02 1.18
C GLU A 190 10.87 -1.32 0.19
N SER A 191 11.37 -2.57 0.22
CA SER A 191 12.27 -3.14 -0.79
C SER A 191 11.52 -3.95 -1.87
N GLY A 192 10.18 -3.97 -1.84
CA GLY A 192 9.33 -4.75 -2.73
C GLY A 192 9.05 -6.18 -2.25
N SER A 193 9.12 -6.44 -0.96
CA SER A 193 8.82 -7.73 -0.30
C SER A 193 9.57 -8.95 -0.86
N PRO A 194 10.89 -8.88 -1.13
CA PRO A 194 11.62 -9.99 -1.72
C PRO A 194 11.64 -11.25 -0.84
N ASP A 195 11.49 -11.08 0.48
CA ASP A 195 11.53 -12.17 1.46
C ASP A 195 10.14 -12.80 1.70
N LEU A 196 9.08 -12.07 1.42
CA LEU A 196 7.69 -12.48 1.69
C LEU A 196 7.31 -13.84 1.06
N PRO A 197 7.71 -14.19 -0.18
CA PRO A 197 7.40 -15.50 -0.75
C PRO A 197 7.92 -16.68 0.08
N ALA A 198 9.08 -16.52 0.76
CA ALA A 198 9.61 -17.56 1.64
C ALA A 198 8.76 -17.72 2.91
N TYR A 199 8.35 -16.60 3.50
CA TYR A 199 7.45 -16.59 4.67
C TYR A 199 6.06 -17.12 4.34
N LEU A 200 5.48 -16.75 3.21
CA LEU A 200 4.18 -17.29 2.78
C LEU A 200 4.23 -18.81 2.57
N ARG A 201 5.28 -19.35 1.95
CA ARG A 201 5.43 -20.82 1.83
C ARG A 201 5.45 -21.53 3.17
N GLN A 202 6.06 -20.93 4.19
CA GLN A 202 6.15 -21.51 5.54
C GLN A 202 4.89 -21.31 6.37
N LEU A 203 4.25 -20.14 6.28
CA LEU A 203 3.20 -19.71 7.20
C LEU A 203 1.78 -19.88 6.66
N ALA A 204 1.55 -19.79 5.33
CA ALA A 204 0.22 -19.94 4.77
C ALA A 204 -0.49 -21.26 5.17
N PRO A 205 0.18 -22.43 5.23
CA PRO A 205 -0.45 -23.64 5.73
C PRO A 205 -0.94 -23.55 7.19
N ARG A 206 -0.36 -22.66 7.99
CA ARG A 206 -0.74 -22.43 9.39
C ARG A 206 -1.91 -21.45 9.53
N MET A 207 -2.21 -20.65 8.52
CA MET A 207 -3.28 -19.65 8.53
C MET A 207 -4.67 -20.28 8.31
N GLY A 208 -4.72 -21.51 7.79
CA GLY A 208 -5.96 -22.19 7.48
C GLY A 208 -6.68 -21.56 6.29
N GLN A 209 -8.02 -21.59 6.30
CA GLN A 209 -8.83 -21.04 5.22
C GLN A 209 -9.05 -19.54 5.44
N VAL A 210 -8.25 -18.71 4.79
CA VAL A 210 -8.36 -17.25 4.85
C VAL A 210 -9.60 -16.81 4.05
N GLN A 211 -10.55 -16.16 4.70
CA GLN A 211 -11.75 -15.60 4.08
C GLN A 211 -11.66 -14.10 3.86
N LEU A 212 -10.91 -13.40 4.71
CA LEU A 212 -10.68 -11.96 4.59
C LEU A 212 -9.21 -11.66 4.83
N VAL A 213 -8.60 -10.92 3.93
CA VAL A 213 -7.30 -10.28 4.12
C VAL A 213 -7.54 -8.81 4.45
N VAL A 214 -6.97 -8.34 5.55
CA VAL A 214 -6.98 -6.94 5.98
C VAL A 214 -5.57 -6.39 5.85
N GLY A 215 -5.36 -5.47 4.91
CA GLY A 215 -4.14 -4.70 4.75
C GLY A 215 -4.41 -3.25 5.16
N LEU A 216 -3.55 -2.70 6.01
CA LEU A 216 -3.70 -1.34 6.53
C LEU A 216 -2.73 -0.35 5.88
N ASP A 217 -1.91 -0.83 4.97
CA ASP A 217 -0.91 -0.07 4.22
C ASP A 217 -1.47 0.40 2.88
N SER A 218 -2.41 1.35 2.93
CA SER A 218 -2.97 1.90 1.70
C SER A 218 -3.43 3.35 1.84
N GLY A 219 -3.75 3.95 0.70
CA GLY A 219 -4.23 5.31 0.61
C GLY A 219 -5.69 5.48 1.03
N CYS A 220 -6.06 6.73 1.32
CA CYS A 220 -7.46 7.15 1.41
C CYS A 220 -7.67 8.44 0.62
N GLY A 221 -8.80 8.54 -0.07
CA GLY A 221 -9.12 9.70 -0.90
C GLY A 221 -9.33 10.99 -0.09
N ASN A 222 -9.85 10.84 1.12
CA ASN A 222 -9.99 11.89 2.13
C ASN A 222 -10.07 11.26 3.52
N TYR A 223 -10.15 12.07 4.58
CA TYR A 223 -10.30 11.60 5.97
C TYR A 223 -11.76 11.59 6.48
N ASP A 224 -12.73 11.77 5.57
CA ASP A 224 -14.14 11.96 5.91
C ASP A 224 -14.99 10.68 5.80
N GLN A 225 -14.40 9.56 5.38
CA GLN A 225 -15.05 8.25 5.24
C GLN A 225 -14.03 7.13 5.14
N LEU A 226 -14.47 5.90 5.28
CA LEU A 226 -13.64 4.72 5.04
C LEU A 226 -13.38 4.58 3.53
N TRP A 227 -12.13 4.35 3.16
CA TRP A 227 -11.74 4.05 1.78
C TRP A 227 -11.24 2.63 1.65
N VAL A 228 -11.60 1.99 0.55
CA VAL A 228 -11.14 0.64 0.21
C VAL A 228 -10.42 0.69 -1.13
N THR A 229 -9.19 0.20 -1.13
CA THR A 229 -8.38 0.07 -2.34
C THR A 229 -8.76 -1.20 -3.09
N THR A 230 -9.14 -1.05 -4.35
CA THR A 230 -9.69 -2.13 -5.17
C THR A 230 -8.78 -2.57 -6.31
N SER A 231 -7.73 -1.81 -6.58
CA SER A 231 -6.70 -2.17 -7.56
C SER A 231 -5.42 -1.37 -7.34
N LEU A 232 -4.30 -1.93 -7.77
CA LEU A 232 -2.97 -1.33 -7.75
C LEU A 232 -2.36 -1.47 -9.14
N ARG A 233 -1.79 -0.39 -9.70
CA ARG A 233 -1.09 -0.50 -10.98
C ARG A 233 0.20 -1.29 -10.84
N GLY A 234 0.59 -1.96 -11.91
CA GLY A 234 1.93 -2.52 -12.07
C GLY A 234 2.97 -1.45 -12.46
N LEU A 235 4.22 -1.89 -12.56
CA LEU A 235 5.37 -1.05 -12.86
C LEU A 235 6.29 -1.74 -13.86
N VAL A 236 6.79 -0.99 -14.83
CA VAL A 236 8.00 -1.33 -15.61
C VAL A 236 9.02 -0.23 -15.42
N THR A 237 10.24 -0.57 -15.05
CA THR A 237 11.35 0.38 -14.94
C THR A 237 12.57 -0.13 -15.72
N GLY A 238 13.44 0.79 -16.13
CA GLY A 238 14.67 0.44 -16.83
C GLY A 238 15.41 1.70 -17.31
N VAL A 239 16.58 1.49 -17.90
CA VAL A 239 17.43 2.57 -18.41
C VAL A 239 17.54 2.47 -19.93
N LEU A 240 16.94 3.42 -20.64
CA LEU A 240 17.15 3.61 -22.08
C LEU A 240 18.47 4.32 -22.31
N THR A 241 19.39 3.71 -23.03
CA THR A 241 20.66 4.32 -23.46
C THR A 241 20.73 4.36 -24.98
N VAL A 242 21.06 5.52 -25.52
CA VAL A 242 21.33 5.73 -26.96
C VAL A 242 22.76 6.21 -27.13
N GLU A 243 23.58 5.46 -27.91
CA GLU A 243 24.97 5.76 -28.18
C GLU A 243 25.20 6.01 -29.69
N VAL A 244 25.90 7.07 -30.02
CA VAL A 244 26.19 7.48 -31.42
C VAL A 244 27.67 7.69 -31.67
N LEU A 245 28.48 7.96 -30.63
CA LEU A 245 29.94 8.18 -30.72
C LEU A 245 30.61 7.50 -29.51
N GLN A 246 31.93 7.31 -29.65
CA GLN A 246 32.77 6.80 -28.55
C GLN A 246 33.10 7.93 -27.51
N GLU A 247 33.26 9.15 -27.99
CA GLU A 247 33.58 10.33 -27.19
C GLU A 247 32.82 11.57 -27.65
N GLY A 248 32.79 12.60 -26.82
CA GLY A 248 32.19 13.88 -27.16
C GLY A 248 33.05 14.67 -28.16
N VAL A 249 32.41 15.34 -29.10
CA VAL A 249 33.08 16.11 -30.14
C VAL A 249 32.55 17.56 -30.21
N HIS A 250 33.32 18.48 -30.77
CA HIS A 250 32.91 19.88 -30.91
C HIS A 250 31.62 19.98 -31.73
N SER A 251 30.55 20.54 -31.14
CA SER A 251 29.23 20.59 -31.75
C SER A 251 29.19 21.39 -33.08
N GLY A 252 30.02 22.46 -33.20
CA GLY A 252 30.10 23.24 -34.44
C GLY A 252 30.64 22.46 -35.63
N GLN A 253 31.45 21.44 -35.42
CA GLN A 253 31.96 20.57 -36.48
C GLN A 253 31.06 19.36 -36.74
N ALA A 254 30.42 18.83 -35.73
CA ALA A 254 29.68 17.57 -35.81
C ALA A 254 28.17 17.77 -36.09
N SER A 255 27.59 18.88 -35.68
CA SER A 255 26.15 19.12 -35.89
C SER A 255 25.80 19.15 -37.39
N GLY A 256 24.77 18.41 -37.76
CA GLY A 256 24.38 18.23 -39.16
C GLY A 256 25.01 17.00 -39.84
N ILE A 257 26.12 16.47 -39.28
CA ILE A 257 26.78 15.23 -39.77
C ILE A 257 26.46 14.10 -38.79
N VAL A 258 26.76 14.28 -37.50
CA VAL A 258 26.49 13.26 -36.47
C VAL A 258 25.08 13.45 -35.92
N PRO A 259 24.27 12.39 -35.87
CA PRO A 259 22.94 12.48 -35.27
C PRO A 259 23.04 12.68 -33.74
N SER A 260 22.18 13.52 -33.17
CA SER A 260 22.11 13.73 -31.73
C SER A 260 21.53 12.50 -31.03
N SER A 261 22.25 11.97 -30.04
CA SER A 261 21.76 10.87 -29.20
C SER A 261 20.46 11.23 -28.46
N PHE A 262 20.32 12.47 -28.01
CA PHE A 262 19.09 12.94 -27.37
C PHE A 262 17.90 13.01 -28.34
N ARG A 263 18.12 13.43 -29.60
CA ARG A 263 17.05 13.41 -30.62
C ARG A 263 16.60 11.98 -30.95
N ILE A 264 17.54 11.03 -31.00
CA ILE A 264 17.21 9.61 -31.20
C ILE A 264 16.42 9.10 -30.00
N ALA A 265 16.85 9.40 -28.76
CA ALA A 265 16.13 9.00 -27.55
C ALA A 265 14.66 9.49 -27.60
N ARG A 266 14.43 10.75 -27.94
CA ARG A 266 13.06 11.28 -28.16
C ARG A 266 12.27 10.47 -29.19
N ARG A 267 12.90 10.16 -30.33
CA ARG A 267 12.26 9.39 -31.42
C ARG A 267 11.89 7.96 -31.03
N VAL A 268 12.70 7.30 -30.23
CA VAL A 268 12.37 5.94 -29.78
C VAL A 268 11.34 5.98 -28.65
N LEU A 269 11.31 7.03 -27.80
CA LEU A 269 10.24 7.25 -26.84
C LEU A 269 8.89 7.48 -27.51
N ASP A 270 8.83 8.23 -28.62
CA ASP A 270 7.60 8.43 -29.42
C ASP A 270 6.97 7.13 -29.94
N ARG A 271 7.68 5.98 -29.85
CA ARG A 271 7.12 4.64 -30.13
C ARG A 271 6.33 4.10 -28.95
N LEU A 272 6.65 4.54 -27.73
CA LEU A 272 5.96 4.14 -26.52
C LEU A 272 4.75 5.02 -26.26
N ASP A 273 4.91 6.34 -26.36
CA ASP A 273 3.83 7.27 -26.06
C ASP A 273 3.60 8.29 -27.17
N ASP A 274 2.46 8.90 -27.13
CA ASP A 274 2.13 10.06 -27.94
C ASP A 274 2.50 11.32 -27.16
N SER A 275 3.51 12.06 -27.64
CA SER A 275 4.03 13.25 -26.98
C SER A 275 3.01 14.39 -26.84
N ALA A 276 1.90 14.38 -27.60
CA ALA A 276 0.84 15.37 -27.48
C ALA A 276 -0.20 15.03 -26.44
N THR A 277 -0.48 13.73 -26.24
CA THR A 277 -1.55 13.25 -25.35
C THR A 277 -1.05 12.49 -24.13
N GLY A 278 0.20 11.99 -24.15
CA GLY A 278 0.75 11.10 -23.13
C GLY A 278 0.18 9.68 -23.15
N GLN A 279 -0.63 9.31 -24.15
CA GLN A 279 -1.19 7.97 -24.26
C GLN A 279 -0.13 6.98 -24.74
N LEU A 280 -0.01 5.85 -24.07
CA LEU A 280 0.89 4.76 -24.49
C LEU A 280 0.34 4.11 -25.76
N ARG A 281 1.23 3.85 -26.73
CA ARG A 281 0.87 3.30 -28.06
C ARG A 281 0.80 1.78 -28.09
N PRO A 282 1.72 1.02 -27.47
CA PRO A 282 1.73 -0.44 -27.61
C PRO A 282 0.47 -1.08 -27.00
N PRO A 283 -0.34 -1.82 -27.79
CA PRO A 283 -1.57 -2.43 -27.26
C PRO A 283 -1.37 -3.35 -26.09
N GLY A 284 -0.20 -4.06 -26.03
CA GLY A 284 0.13 -4.97 -24.94
C GLY A 284 0.37 -4.30 -23.59
N LEU A 285 0.42 -2.96 -23.53
CA LEU A 285 0.50 -2.19 -22.27
C LEU A 285 -0.88 -1.75 -21.76
N HIS A 286 -1.96 -2.11 -22.45
CA HIS A 286 -3.33 -1.73 -22.08
C HIS A 286 -4.12 -2.95 -21.60
N ALA A 287 -5.16 -2.70 -20.81
CA ALA A 287 -6.14 -3.70 -20.41
C ALA A 287 -7.54 -3.09 -20.44
N ALA A 288 -8.55 -3.95 -20.64
CA ALA A 288 -9.95 -3.56 -20.44
C ALA A 288 -10.18 -3.25 -18.96
N ILE A 289 -10.86 -2.14 -18.69
CA ILE A 289 -11.23 -1.76 -17.33
C ILE A 289 -12.51 -2.49 -16.96
N PRO A 290 -12.54 -3.28 -15.86
CA PRO A 290 -13.77 -3.94 -15.41
C PRO A 290 -14.88 -2.91 -15.12
N GLN A 291 -16.13 -3.28 -15.41
CA GLN A 291 -17.26 -2.38 -15.24
C GLN A 291 -17.41 -1.89 -13.80
N GLU A 292 -17.20 -2.77 -12.81
CA GLU A 292 -17.22 -2.39 -11.39
C GLU A 292 -16.21 -1.28 -11.07
N ARG A 293 -15.01 -1.31 -11.69
CA ARG A 293 -13.97 -0.29 -11.48
C ARG A 293 -14.33 1.05 -12.12
N ILE A 294 -15.05 1.02 -13.24
CA ILE A 294 -15.60 2.23 -13.85
C ILE A 294 -16.65 2.86 -12.93
N GLU A 295 -17.57 2.04 -12.40
CA GLU A 295 -18.59 2.49 -11.45
C GLU A 295 -17.97 3.07 -10.16
N GLN A 296 -16.93 2.42 -9.63
CA GLN A 296 -16.17 2.92 -8.50
C GLN A 296 -15.48 4.26 -8.80
N ALA A 297 -14.92 4.42 -10.00
CA ALA A 297 -14.32 5.69 -10.43
C ALA A 297 -15.35 6.81 -10.51
N HIS A 298 -16.56 6.54 -11.00
CA HIS A 298 -17.66 7.51 -10.98
C HIS A 298 -18.06 7.90 -9.55
N ALA A 299 -18.24 6.93 -8.67
CA ALA A 299 -18.59 7.19 -7.27
C ALA A 299 -17.49 7.97 -6.54
N ALA A 300 -16.23 7.57 -6.69
CA ALA A 300 -15.09 8.27 -6.11
C ALA A 300 -14.91 9.68 -6.70
N GLY A 301 -15.12 9.84 -8.02
CA GLY A 301 -15.10 11.15 -8.67
C GLY A 301 -16.17 12.11 -8.15
N ALA A 302 -17.38 11.60 -7.88
CA ALA A 302 -18.45 12.38 -7.26
C ALA A 302 -18.12 12.81 -5.81
N ILE A 303 -17.39 11.97 -5.05
CA ILE A 303 -16.95 12.30 -3.69
C ILE A 303 -15.81 13.31 -3.68
N LEU A 304 -14.79 13.09 -4.50
CA LEU A 304 -13.53 13.83 -4.48
C LEU A 304 -13.57 15.10 -5.32
N GLY A 305 -14.37 15.11 -6.40
CA GLY A 305 -14.46 16.26 -7.31
C GLY A 305 -13.09 16.73 -7.79
N ASP A 306 -12.89 18.00 -7.82
CA ASP A 306 -11.65 18.64 -8.26
C ASP A 306 -10.43 18.30 -7.38
N ALA A 307 -10.62 17.77 -6.16
CA ALA A 307 -9.51 17.35 -5.31
C ALA A 307 -8.64 16.27 -5.97
N VAL A 308 -9.19 15.51 -6.93
CA VAL A 308 -8.44 14.51 -7.71
C VAL A 308 -7.19 15.11 -8.37
N TRP A 309 -7.23 16.35 -8.77
CA TRP A 309 -6.10 17.02 -9.44
C TRP A 309 -5.61 18.28 -8.73
N LYS A 310 -6.45 19.01 -7.99
CA LYS A 310 -6.09 20.27 -7.31
C LYS A 310 -5.10 20.09 -6.15
N HIS A 311 -4.98 18.90 -5.59
CA HIS A 311 -4.06 18.66 -4.47
C HIS A 311 -2.58 18.67 -4.87
N PHE A 312 -2.26 18.53 -6.16
CA PHE A 312 -0.88 18.58 -6.63
C PHE A 312 -0.30 20.01 -6.57
N PRO A 313 1.00 20.17 -6.29
CA PRO A 313 1.64 21.47 -6.15
C PRO A 313 1.94 22.09 -7.53
N TRP A 314 0.90 22.51 -8.24
CA TRP A 314 1.01 23.08 -9.58
C TRP A 314 1.86 24.35 -9.61
N VAL A 315 2.76 24.47 -10.60
CA VAL A 315 3.52 25.71 -10.84
C VAL A 315 2.54 26.82 -11.25
N GLY A 316 2.64 27.97 -10.58
CA GLY A 316 1.85 29.16 -10.90
C GLY A 316 0.54 29.29 -10.09
N CYS A 317 0.02 28.24 -9.46
CA CYS A 317 -1.27 28.30 -8.75
C CYS A 317 -1.33 29.30 -7.57
N ASN A 318 -0.20 29.67 -6.99
CA ASN A 318 -0.14 30.49 -5.77
C ASN A 318 0.73 31.76 -5.87
N HIS A 319 1.29 32.09 -7.05
CA HIS A 319 2.39 33.08 -7.09
C HIS A 319 2.26 34.20 -8.16
N GLY A 320 1.09 34.42 -8.75
CA GLY A 320 0.95 35.49 -9.72
C GLY A 320 -0.45 36.11 -9.81
N PRO A 321 -0.55 37.33 -10.31
CA PRO A 321 -1.82 38.02 -10.49
C PRO A 321 -2.68 37.45 -11.67
N ASP A 322 -2.11 36.54 -12.48
CA ASP A 322 -2.80 35.90 -13.58
C ASP A 322 -3.23 34.46 -13.23
N PRO A 323 -4.53 34.22 -12.96
CA PRO A 323 -5.04 32.88 -12.68
C PRO A 323 -4.90 31.90 -13.88
N GLN A 324 -4.57 32.38 -15.07
CA GLN A 324 -4.39 31.56 -16.28
C GLN A 324 -2.93 31.13 -16.53
N ALA A 325 -1.99 31.68 -15.77
CA ALA A 325 -0.55 31.39 -15.94
C ALA A 325 -0.08 30.22 -15.06
N HIS A 326 -0.81 29.11 -14.96
CA HIS A 326 -0.41 27.92 -14.22
C HIS A 326 -0.41 26.67 -15.11
N ALA A 327 0.40 25.67 -14.72
CA ALA A 327 0.36 24.37 -15.38
C ALA A 327 -1.01 23.71 -15.16
N MET A 328 -1.55 23.12 -16.23
CA MET A 328 -2.86 22.47 -16.20
C MET A 328 -2.73 20.96 -16.11
N PRO A 329 -3.68 20.26 -15.48
CA PRO A 329 -3.73 18.81 -15.51
C PRO A 329 -4.04 18.29 -16.92
N MET A 330 -3.69 17.03 -17.19
CA MET A 330 -4.06 16.37 -18.47
C MET A 330 -5.58 16.28 -18.67
N THR A 331 -6.34 16.26 -17.57
CA THR A 331 -7.82 16.33 -17.57
C THR A 331 -8.29 16.99 -16.29
N THR A 332 -9.40 17.73 -16.36
CA THR A 332 -10.12 18.28 -15.20
C THR A 332 -11.34 17.42 -14.83
N ASP A 333 -11.66 16.39 -15.63
CA ASP A 333 -12.70 15.43 -15.30
C ASP A 333 -12.20 14.48 -14.18
N PRO A 334 -12.83 14.45 -12.99
CA PRO A 334 -12.40 13.63 -11.89
C PRO A 334 -12.41 12.12 -12.20
N VAL A 335 -13.38 11.66 -12.97
CA VAL A 335 -13.51 10.24 -13.35
C VAL A 335 -12.37 9.83 -14.27
N GLU A 336 -12.13 10.62 -15.31
CA GLU A 336 -11.01 10.41 -16.24
C GLU A 336 -9.66 10.48 -15.50
N GLY A 337 -9.51 11.43 -14.59
CA GLY A 337 -8.32 11.55 -13.75
C GLY A 337 -8.07 10.31 -12.88
N ILE A 338 -9.12 9.77 -12.26
CA ILE A 338 -9.05 8.53 -11.48
C ILE A 338 -8.69 7.35 -12.39
N LEU A 339 -9.35 7.16 -13.52
CA LEU A 339 -9.06 6.06 -14.44
C LEU A 339 -7.64 6.15 -15.03
N ASN A 340 -7.17 7.35 -15.36
CA ASN A 340 -5.80 7.59 -15.82
C ASN A 340 -4.77 7.19 -14.73
N ARG A 341 -5.05 7.50 -13.47
CA ARG A 341 -4.17 7.22 -12.35
C ARG A 341 -4.18 5.75 -11.92
N THR A 342 -5.28 5.02 -12.13
CA THR A 342 -5.49 3.71 -11.53
C THR A 342 -5.52 2.54 -12.53
N TRP A 343 -5.88 2.80 -13.79
CA TRP A 343 -6.08 1.73 -14.78
C TRP A 343 -5.39 1.96 -16.12
N ARG A 344 -5.10 3.20 -16.50
CA ARG A 344 -4.42 3.45 -17.79
C ARG A 344 -2.91 3.48 -17.62
N PRO A 345 -2.15 2.99 -18.62
CA PRO A 345 -0.70 3.05 -18.55
C PRO A 345 -0.20 4.50 -18.73
N ALA A 346 0.95 4.80 -18.09
CA ALA A 346 1.58 6.11 -18.19
C ALA A 346 3.10 5.98 -18.13
N LEU A 347 3.83 6.81 -18.89
CA LEU A 347 5.29 6.88 -18.93
C LEU A 347 5.77 8.14 -18.20
N SER A 348 6.81 7.99 -17.40
CA SER A 348 7.59 9.08 -16.82
C SER A 348 9.08 8.87 -17.04
N VAL A 349 9.81 9.92 -17.38
CA VAL A 349 11.27 9.94 -17.34
C VAL A 349 11.67 10.47 -15.97
N VAL A 350 12.28 9.60 -15.14
CA VAL A 350 12.55 9.88 -13.72
C VAL A 350 14.04 10.13 -13.42
N GLY A 351 14.90 10.03 -14.42
CA GLY A 351 16.32 10.33 -14.29
C GLY A 351 17.02 10.44 -15.63
N ALA A 352 18.16 11.09 -15.65
CA ALA A 352 19.00 11.25 -16.85
C ALA A 352 20.48 11.18 -16.50
N GLU A 353 21.27 10.55 -17.36
CA GLU A 353 22.73 10.51 -17.30
C GLU A 353 23.35 10.90 -18.63
N HIS A 354 24.66 11.24 -18.61
CA HIS A 354 25.44 11.69 -19.77
C HIS A 354 25.00 13.05 -20.33
N LEU A 355 24.17 13.77 -19.59
CA LEU A 355 23.82 15.16 -19.80
C LEU A 355 24.45 15.98 -18.64
N PRO A 356 25.50 16.78 -18.89
CA PRO A 356 26.14 17.57 -17.83
C PRO A 356 25.16 18.62 -17.30
N GLY A 357 25.35 19.03 -16.04
CA GLY A 357 24.63 20.15 -15.47
C GLY A 357 24.90 21.44 -16.28
N ILE A 358 23.92 22.35 -16.35
CA ILE A 358 23.98 23.57 -17.16
C ILE A 358 25.29 24.35 -16.95
N ALA A 359 25.74 24.49 -15.69
CA ALA A 359 26.94 25.23 -15.33
C ALA A 359 28.24 24.60 -15.86
N SER A 360 28.25 23.30 -16.16
CA SER A 360 29.41 22.56 -16.68
C SER A 360 29.24 22.14 -18.15
N ALA A 361 28.15 22.53 -18.79
CA ALA A 361 27.84 22.17 -20.17
C ALA A 361 28.63 23.10 -21.13
N GLY A 362 29.40 22.48 -22.05
CA GLY A 362 30.09 23.16 -23.16
C GLY A 362 29.45 22.83 -24.51
N ASN A 363 29.96 23.41 -25.59
CA ASN A 363 29.53 23.17 -26.97
C ASN A 363 29.98 21.79 -27.49
N VAL A 364 29.58 20.73 -26.84
CA VAL A 364 29.92 19.34 -27.14
C VAL A 364 28.71 18.57 -27.61
N LEU A 365 28.80 17.91 -28.77
CA LEU A 365 27.84 16.90 -29.18
C LEU A 365 28.06 15.66 -28.32
N ARG A 366 27.04 15.25 -27.56
CA ARG A 366 27.15 14.16 -26.59
C ARG A 366 27.23 12.81 -27.30
N PRO A 367 28.18 11.93 -26.88
CA PRO A 367 28.33 10.60 -27.46
C PRO A 367 27.17 9.70 -27.16
N LYS A 368 26.53 9.87 -26.01
CA LYS A 368 25.37 9.09 -25.56
C LYS A 368 24.42 9.90 -24.67
N THR A 369 23.21 9.39 -24.53
CA THR A 369 22.17 9.88 -23.62
C THR A 369 21.51 8.67 -22.95
N SER A 370 21.41 8.70 -21.63
CA SER A 370 20.68 7.66 -20.86
C SER A 370 19.54 8.29 -20.10
N LEU A 371 18.37 7.64 -20.14
CA LEU A 371 17.15 8.07 -19.46
C LEU A 371 16.60 6.91 -18.63
N LYS A 372 16.34 7.15 -17.35
CA LYS A 372 15.61 6.19 -16.51
C LYS A 372 14.12 6.34 -16.72
N LEU A 373 13.50 5.25 -17.18
CA LEU A 373 12.08 5.20 -17.46
C LEU A 373 11.31 4.54 -16.32
N SER A 374 10.14 5.05 -16.03
CA SER A 374 9.15 4.47 -15.10
C SER A 374 7.80 4.46 -15.81
N LEU A 375 7.29 3.28 -16.12
CA LEU A 375 5.99 3.09 -16.73
C LEU A 375 5.05 2.48 -15.69
N ARG A 376 3.94 3.13 -15.42
CA ARG A 376 2.84 2.49 -14.71
C ARG A 376 1.99 1.74 -15.73
N ILE A 377 1.64 0.50 -15.40
CA ILE A 377 0.84 -0.37 -16.28
C ILE A 377 -0.45 -0.80 -15.57
N PRO A 378 -1.52 -1.15 -16.32
CA PRO A 378 -2.78 -1.58 -15.72
C PRO A 378 -2.60 -2.73 -14.73
N PRO A 379 -3.50 -2.86 -13.73
CA PRO A 379 -3.41 -3.88 -12.67
C PRO A 379 -3.27 -5.32 -13.15
N THR A 380 -3.84 -5.65 -14.31
CA THR A 380 -3.92 -7.01 -14.88
C THR A 380 -2.91 -7.28 -15.98
N VAL A 381 -2.05 -6.32 -16.29
CA VAL A 381 -0.96 -6.52 -17.27
C VAL A 381 0.23 -7.17 -16.58
N ASP A 382 0.71 -8.27 -17.14
CA ASP A 382 1.90 -8.97 -16.65
C ASP A 382 3.14 -8.08 -16.78
N GLY A 383 3.81 -7.82 -15.65
CA GLY A 383 4.92 -6.87 -15.57
C GLY A 383 6.15 -7.31 -16.37
N GLU A 384 6.51 -8.60 -16.32
CA GLU A 384 7.68 -9.12 -17.03
C GLU A 384 7.47 -9.10 -18.56
N ARG A 385 6.26 -9.46 -19.01
CA ARG A 385 5.91 -9.36 -20.43
C ARG A 385 5.88 -7.91 -20.88
N ALA A 386 5.36 -7.01 -20.08
CA ALA A 386 5.38 -5.57 -20.35
C ALA A 386 6.82 -5.05 -20.46
N ALA A 387 7.73 -5.45 -19.56
CA ALA A 387 9.14 -5.06 -19.62
C ALA A 387 9.83 -5.58 -20.88
N ALA A 388 9.54 -6.82 -21.30
CA ALA A 388 10.04 -7.38 -22.55
C ALA A 388 9.51 -6.62 -23.78
N LEU A 389 8.22 -6.29 -23.81
CA LEU A 389 7.59 -5.50 -24.88
C LEU A 389 8.20 -4.10 -24.98
N VAL A 390 8.40 -3.41 -23.84
CA VAL A 390 9.03 -2.08 -23.82
C VAL A 390 10.44 -2.16 -24.39
N ARG A 391 11.23 -3.16 -24.03
CA ARG A 391 12.56 -3.38 -24.60
C ARG A 391 12.50 -3.58 -26.10
N GLU A 392 11.65 -4.47 -26.58
CA GLU A 392 11.47 -4.73 -28.01
C GLU A 392 11.12 -3.45 -28.78
N VAL A 393 10.17 -2.67 -28.32
CA VAL A 393 9.72 -1.42 -28.97
C VAL A 393 10.85 -0.38 -29.03
N LEU A 394 11.62 -0.25 -27.93
CA LEU A 394 12.70 0.75 -27.87
C LEU A 394 13.91 0.37 -28.73
N GLU A 395 14.28 -0.92 -28.75
CA GLU A 395 15.49 -1.41 -29.41
C GLU A 395 15.28 -1.77 -30.89
N ALA A 396 14.02 -1.86 -31.35
CA ALA A 396 13.72 -2.19 -32.76
C ALA A 396 14.20 -1.09 -33.72
N ASP A 397 14.84 -1.47 -34.81
CA ASP A 397 15.26 -0.60 -35.92
C ASP A 397 15.74 0.79 -35.48
N PRO A 398 16.92 0.89 -34.81
CA PRO A 398 17.39 2.15 -34.26
C PRO A 398 17.64 3.20 -35.36
N PRO A 399 17.14 4.45 -35.22
CA PRO A 399 17.43 5.51 -36.16
C PRO A 399 18.94 5.71 -36.36
N TYR A 400 19.37 5.86 -37.62
CA TYR A 400 20.80 6.01 -38.00
C TYR A 400 21.69 4.83 -37.59
N LYS A 401 21.11 3.64 -37.30
CA LYS A 401 21.84 2.48 -36.78
C LYS A 401 22.58 2.79 -35.46
N ALA A 402 22.09 3.73 -34.68
CA ALA A 402 22.62 4.02 -33.36
C ALA A 402 22.52 2.78 -32.44
N ARG A 403 23.40 2.69 -31.47
CA ARG A 403 23.30 1.64 -30.48
C ARG A 403 22.24 2.05 -29.44
N VAL A 404 21.11 1.36 -29.42
CA VAL A 404 20.02 1.57 -28.45
C VAL A 404 19.90 0.34 -27.57
N SER A 405 19.83 0.55 -26.26
CA SER A 405 19.63 -0.53 -25.29
C SER A 405 18.68 -0.10 -24.18
N PHE A 406 17.84 -1.04 -23.73
CA PHE A 406 17.02 -0.88 -22.53
C PHE A 406 17.48 -1.90 -21.47
N SER A 407 18.31 -1.42 -20.54
CA SER A 407 18.97 -2.21 -19.52
C SER A 407 18.32 -2.07 -18.15
N GLN A 408 18.70 -2.95 -17.20
CA GLN A 408 18.14 -2.98 -15.85
C GLN A 408 16.60 -3.02 -15.85
N ALA A 409 16.04 -3.62 -16.89
CA ALA A 409 14.60 -3.72 -17.04
C ALA A 409 14.01 -4.67 -16.00
N HIS A 410 13.02 -4.19 -15.29
CA HIS A 410 12.26 -4.95 -14.30
C HIS A 410 10.78 -4.63 -14.45
N GLY A 411 9.94 -5.66 -14.36
CA GLY A 411 8.50 -5.55 -14.39
C GLY A 411 7.88 -6.13 -13.13
N ALA A 412 6.95 -5.40 -12.54
CA ALA A 412 6.12 -5.87 -11.43
C ALA A 412 4.65 -5.83 -11.86
N THR A 413 3.96 -6.95 -11.75
CA THR A 413 2.52 -7.02 -12.02
C THR A 413 1.75 -6.29 -10.91
N GLY A 414 0.69 -5.59 -11.28
CA GLY A 414 -0.22 -4.96 -10.34
C GLY A 414 -1.14 -5.96 -9.65
N TRP A 415 -2.20 -5.43 -9.07
CA TRP A 415 -3.22 -6.24 -8.42
C TRP A 415 -4.61 -5.68 -8.72
N ASN A 416 -5.57 -6.56 -8.96
CA ASN A 416 -6.99 -6.24 -9.05
C ASN A 416 -7.75 -7.12 -8.06
N ALA A 417 -8.42 -6.50 -7.10
CA ALA A 417 -9.23 -7.23 -6.13
C ALA A 417 -10.26 -8.11 -6.84
N PRO A 418 -10.59 -9.29 -6.30
CA PRO A 418 -11.76 -10.04 -6.74
C PRO A 418 -13.03 -9.20 -6.59
N GLU A 419 -14.10 -9.59 -7.28
CA GLU A 419 -15.40 -8.95 -7.11
C GLU A 419 -15.78 -8.92 -5.62
N THR A 420 -16.17 -7.73 -5.14
CA THR A 420 -16.49 -7.55 -3.72
C THR A 420 -17.78 -8.28 -3.35
N ALA A 421 -17.70 -9.26 -2.48
CA ALA A 421 -18.86 -10.00 -2.00
C ALA A 421 -19.88 -9.07 -1.31
N PRO A 422 -21.19 -9.30 -1.49
CA PRO A 422 -22.22 -8.43 -0.91
C PRO A 422 -22.11 -8.26 0.61
N TRP A 423 -21.72 -9.33 1.33
CA TRP A 423 -21.53 -9.24 2.78
C TRP A 423 -20.42 -8.26 3.17
N LEU A 424 -19.29 -8.24 2.44
CA LEU A 424 -18.18 -7.34 2.71
C LEU A 424 -18.56 -5.90 2.36
N ARG A 425 -19.20 -5.68 1.21
CA ARG A 425 -19.70 -4.34 0.82
C ARG A 425 -20.60 -3.76 1.89
N ASN A 426 -21.61 -4.53 2.32
CA ASN A 426 -22.54 -4.08 3.36
C ASN A 426 -21.84 -3.83 4.71
N ALA A 427 -20.90 -4.68 5.10
CA ALA A 427 -20.14 -4.51 6.35
C ALA A 427 -19.26 -3.24 6.32
N VAL A 428 -18.58 -3.00 5.22
CA VAL A 428 -17.73 -1.82 5.01
C VAL A 428 -18.55 -0.54 5.01
N ASP A 429 -19.69 -0.51 4.30
CA ASP A 429 -20.57 0.66 4.28
C ASP A 429 -21.18 0.94 5.66
N ALA A 430 -21.62 -0.09 6.37
CA ALA A 430 -22.13 0.05 7.74
C ALA A 430 -21.05 0.56 8.71
N ALA A 431 -19.81 0.06 8.60
CA ALA A 431 -18.68 0.49 9.40
C ALA A 431 -18.30 1.97 9.12
N SER A 432 -18.29 2.37 7.84
CA SER A 432 -18.05 3.76 7.44
C SER A 432 -19.14 4.68 7.96
N GLN A 433 -20.40 4.30 7.76
CA GLN A 433 -21.54 5.06 8.26
C GLN A 433 -21.49 5.26 9.79
N ALA A 434 -21.10 4.23 10.53
CA ALA A 434 -21.00 4.29 11.99
C ALA A 434 -19.84 5.18 12.46
N ALA A 435 -18.67 5.13 11.78
CA ALA A 435 -17.47 5.83 12.20
C ALA A 435 -17.38 7.28 11.69
N TRP A 436 -17.93 7.57 10.50
CA TRP A 436 -17.83 8.88 9.84
C TRP A 436 -19.18 9.48 9.46
N GLY A 437 -20.28 8.75 9.54
CA GLY A 437 -21.59 9.23 9.12
C GLY A 437 -21.77 9.29 7.59
N LYS A 438 -20.91 8.63 6.82
CA LYS A 438 -20.92 8.58 5.35
C LYS A 438 -20.69 7.14 4.86
N PRO A 439 -21.19 6.78 3.66
CA PRO A 439 -20.85 5.49 3.04
C PRO A 439 -19.37 5.42 2.70
N ALA A 440 -18.85 4.23 2.51
CA ALA A 440 -17.45 4.01 2.15
C ALA A 440 -17.14 4.48 0.72
N GLY A 441 -15.90 4.90 0.49
CA GLY A 441 -15.34 5.14 -0.83
C GLY A 441 -14.58 3.92 -1.33
N TRP A 442 -14.64 3.66 -2.63
CA TRP A 442 -13.94 2.55 -3.29
C TRP A 442 -13.14 3.11 -4.45
N ILE A 443 -11.83 2.85 -4.48
CA ILE A 443 -10.94 3.44 -5.48
C ILE A 443 -9.74 2.53 -5.73
N GLY A 444 -9.18 2.58 -6.94
CA GLY A 444 -7.86 2.04 -7.22
C GLY A 444 -6.75 2.99 -6.78
N GLU A 445 -5.54 2.47 -6.63
CA GLU A 445 -4.34 3.26 -6.37
C GLU A 445 -3.36 3.22 -7.55
N GLY A 446 -2.61 4.32 -7.70
CA GLY A 446 -1.63 4.47 -8.76
C GLY A 446 -0.29 3.80 -8.46
N GLY A 447 -0.04 3.46 -7.22
CA GLY A 447 1.15 2.78 -6.76
C GLY A 447 1.16 1.29 -7.09
N THR A 448 2.33 0.67 -6.93
CA THR A 448 2.52 -0.78 -7.06
C THR A 448 2.94 -1.29 -5.69
N ILE A 449 2.18 -2.24 -5.15
CA ILE A 449 2.46 -2.87 -3.86
C ILE A 449 2.63 -4.38 -4.16
N PRO A 450 3.87 -4.87 -4.30
CA PRO A 450 4.13 -6.23 -4.79
C PRO A 450 3.51 -7.33 -3.93
N PHE A 451 3.44 -7.14 -2.61
CA PHE A 451 2.86 -8.14 -1.71
C PHE A 451 1.38 -8.44 -2.00
N MET A 452 0.62 -7.49 -2.54
CA MET A 452 -0.79 -7.72 -2.85
C MET A 452 -1.00 -8.77 -3.93
N SER A 453 -0.13 -8.79 -4.96
CA SER A 453 -0.14 -9.87 -5.96
C SER A 453 0.16 -11.22 -5.31
N MET A 454 1.17 -11.27 -4.44
CA MET A 454 1.57 -12.50 -3.73
C MET A 454 0.47 -13.03 -2.81
N LEU A 455 -0.21 -12.15 -2.06
CA LEU A 455 -1.36 -12.55 -1.23
C LEU A 455 -2.54 -12.99 -2.09
N GLY A 456 -2.80 -12.31 -3.22
CA GLY A 456 -3.87 -12.69 -4.16
C GLY A 456 -3.66 -14.07 -4.75
N GLU A 457 -2.42 -14.43 -5.11
CA GLU A 457 -2.06 -15.75 -5.59
C GLU A 457 -2.14 -16.82 -4.49
N THR A 458 -1.73 -16.47 -3.27
CA THR A 458 -1.73 -17.40 -2.12
C THR A 458 -3.14 -17.67 -1.61
N PHE A 459 -4.01 -16.67 -1.60
CA PHE A 459 -5.39 -16.74 -1.06
C PHE A 459 -6.43 -16.31 -2.11
N PRO A 460 -6.56 -17.01 -3.25
CA PRO A 460 -7.39 -16.58 -4.38
C PRO A 460 -8.90 -16.57 -4.08
N GLN A 461 -9.33 -17.21 -3.00
CA GLN A 461 -10.74 -17.27 -2.58
C GLN A 461 -11.07 -16.25 -1.49
N ALA A 462 -10.07 -15.53 -0.97
CA ALA A 462 -10.28 -14.54 0.06
C ALA A 462 -10.91 -13.26 -0.50
N GLN A 463 -11.67 -12.57 0.34
CA GLN A 463 -12.04 -11.17 0.13
C GLN A 463 -10.95 -10.26 0.70
N TYR A 464 -10.90 -9.01 0.26
CA TYR A 464 -9.84 -8.08 0.61
C TYR A 464 -10.40 -6.76 1.13
N LEU A 465 -10.02 -6.39 2.34
CA LEU A 465 -10.20 -5.07 2.92
C LEU A 465 -8.84 -4.37 2.96
N ILE A 466 -8.45 -3.79 1.82
CA ILE A 466 -7.21 -3.02 1.72
C ILE A 466 -7.58 -1.56 1.92
N THR A 467 -7.06 -0.99 2.98
CA THR A 467 -7.42 0.34 3.47
C THR A 467 -6.23 0.96 4.18
N GLY A 468 -6.34 2.20 4.61
CA GLY A 468 -5.24 2.85 5.34
C GLY A 468 -5.52 4.31 5.63
N VAL A 469 -4.48 4.99 6.06
CA VAL A 469 -4.53 6.39 6.51
C VAL A 469 -3.62 7.32 5.70
N LEU A 470 -3.08 6.84 4.59
CA LEU A 470 -2.24 7.64 3.68
C LEU A 470 -3.14 8.54 2.82
N GLY A 471 -3.74 9.53 3.45
CA GLY A 471 -4.66 10.48 2.85
C GLY A 471 -4.00 11.76 2.35
N PRO A 472 -4.80 12.77 2.03
CA PRO A 472 -4.30 14.05 1.54
C PRO A 472 -3.23 14.64 2.44
N GLN A 473 -2.10 15.03 1.84
CA GLN A 473 -0.93 15.63 2.50
C GLN A 473 -0.14 14.70 3.44
N SER A 474 -0.50 13.43 3.61
CA SER A 474 0.28 12.50 4.46
C SER A 474 1.72 12.33 4.00
N ASN A 475 1.95 12.50 2.71
CA ASN A 475 3.27 12.53 2.06
C ASN A 475 4.15 11.31 2.37
N ALA A 476 3.54 10.11 2.36
CA ALA A 476 4.30 8.86 2.45
C ALA A 476 5.49 8.86 1.50
N HIS A 477 6.64 8.35 1.92
CA HIS A 477 7.94 8.35 1.26
C HIS A 477 8.58 9.75 1.11
N GLY A 478 7.84 10.84 1.31
CA GLY A 478 8.33 12.21 1.24
C GLY A 478 8.76 12.78 2.60
N PRO A 479 9.23 14.04 2.64
CA PRO A 479 9.44 14.75 3.89
C PRO A 479 8.11 15.17 4.52
N ASN A 480 8.12 15.38 5.85
CA ASN A 480 6.94 15.76 6.65
C ASN A 480 5.80 14.72 6.60
N GLU A 481 6.14 13.45 6.39
CA GLU A 481 5.19 12.36 6.51
C GLU A 481 4.49 12.38 7.86
N PHE A 482 3.19 12.10 7.86
CA PHE A 482 2.41 12.02 9.10
C PHE A 482 1.33 10.93 9.06
N LEU A 483 0.99 10.43 10.25
CA LEU A 483 -0.22 9.68 10.54
C LEU A 483 -1.33 10.65 11.01
N HIS A 484 -2.52 10.58 10.39
CA HIS A 484 -3.70 11.31 10.88
C HIS A 484 -4.35 10.53 12.02
N ILE A 485 -4.19 11.00 13.27
CA ILE A 485 -4.52 10.24 14.48
C ILE A 485 -6.02 9.87 14.56
N ASP A 486 -6.94 10.83 14.33
CA ASP A 486 -8.37 10.52 14.41
C ASP A 486 -8.83 9.56 13.31
N ALA A 487 -8.26 9.67 12.09
CA ALA A 487 -8.55 8.73 11.01
C ALA A 487 -8.08 7.31 11.38
N ALA A 488 -6.90 7.15 11.96
CA ALA A 488 -6.38 5.86 12.39
C ALA A 488 -7.23 5.22 13.51
N LYS A 489 -7.71 6.01 14.45
CA LYS A 489 -8.64 5.57 15.49
C LYS A 489 -9.97 5.09 14.90
N ARG A 490 -10.58 5.90 14.00
CA ARG A 490 -11.83 5.54 13.31
C ARG A 490 -11.64 4.29 12.47
N LEU A 491 -10.54 4.21 11.74
CA LEU A 491 -10.20 3.05 10.93
C LEU A 491 -10.12 1.78 11.78
N THR A 492 -9.43 1.82 12.93
CA THR A 492 -9.31 0.68 13.85
C THR A 492 -10.70 0.19 14.31
N ALA A 493 -11.59 1.10 14.69
CA ALA A 493 -12.96 0.74 15.07
C ALA A 493 -13.77 0.19 13.90
N ALA A 494 -13.64 0.79 12.71
CA ALA A 494 -14.33 0.32 11.51
C ALA A 494 -13.89 -1.08 11.09
N VAL A 495 -12.58 -1.35 11.12
CA VAL A 495 -12.01 -2.68 10.82
C VAL A 495 -12.56 -3.72 11.79
N ALA A 496 -12.66 -3.42 13.10
CA ALA A 496 -13.25 -4.34 14.08
C ALA A 496 -14.71 -4.70 13.72
N SER A 497 -15.50 -3.71 13.28
CA SER A 497 -16.88 -3.93 12.82
C SER A 497 -16.95 -4.83 11.59
N VAL A 498 -16.05 -4.65 10.62
CA VAL A 498 -15.99 -5.50 9.42
C VAL A 498 -15.55 -6.91 9.77
N VAL A 499 -14.51 -7.08 10.58
CA VAL A 499 -14.01 -8.39 11.04
C VAL A 499 -15.10 -9.19 11.78
N HIS A 500 -15.90 -8.51 12.63
CA HIS A 500 -17.04 -9.15 13.30
C HIS A 500 -18.09 -9.70 12.33
N SER A 501 -18.15 -9.19 11.11
CA SER A 501 -19.10 -9.64 10.07
C SER A 501 -18.65 -10.90 9.31
N VAL A 502 -17.42 -11.36 9.50
CA VAL A 502 -16.91 -12.62 8.95
C VAL A 502 -17.53 -13.77 9.73
N ARG A 503 -18.50 -14.49 9.12
CA ARG A 503 -19.27 -15.57 9.76
C ARG A 503 -19.31 -16.82 8.89
#